data_13927ab04aa8560757a69ad94aab85d1
#
_entry.id   13927ab04aa8560757a69ad94aab85d1
#
_cell.length_a   1.000
_cell.length_b   1.000
_cell.length_c   1.000
_cell.angle_alpha   90.00
_cell.angle_beta   90.00
_cell.angle_gamma   90.00
#
_symmetry.space_group_name_H-M   'P 1'
#
loop_
_entity.id
_entity.type
_entity.pdbx_description
1 polymer ?
#
loop_
_entity_poly.entity_id
_entity_poly.type
_entity_poly.pdbx_seq_one_letter_code
_entity_poly.pdbx_strand_id
1 'polypeptide(L)'
;MLGLSDLNLPPDLDTSIDDIDAVLYNPCLKLSASYDRGVGYFSSSWLRRVAEGLAAFATHGGKMRLLTSPIISQQDWTALQDGNRARLDKELMRSLRIEVEDLAKYSSESPVQVLAWMIADELLEVRLAVPMGKLDGDYHPKVGRFSDSMGSTIVFHGSQNETERGFRNFETLDVFCSWLGERDRTRIERHQSRFERIWMGQDPYVASFDLPAAIRNSIVRIASHQPRPYAPKGTKKDEGLWGHQDKAVEQFIEERAGVLEMATGTGKTRTAQKIIDHLSKENGLATVLVTTRSLDLLEQWYSRFLEKSDWSLFRHFGQYRDASRFIATRGCKILFVAQSYLDKVLPGLRSTELDGALFVADEVHGFGAPTLVRDLSGRISPFGYRLGLSATPEREYDEDGQAFIAREIGPTIFKFTLEDAIKGGILCEFDYTALPYELTTEDKRAIRRAIARHQARLAKGEATSEEALYRQIAMIRKTSEAKLPPFVEHLAEAPELYERALIFVETRAYGELVQRHLMDAGIIFGTYYEGAEADRLREFAAGRLQCLVSCHRLSEGIDIQSVRNIVLFASARARLETIQRLGRCLRVDPSNPAKRAHVLDFVDHNPKDDPQVDGVDRARFEWFTALSQVKRARTNR
;
A
#
# COMPACT_ATOMS: atom_id res chain seq x y z
N MET A 1 -22.20 -19.26 19.46
CA MET A 1 -21.71 -19.64 18.12
C MET A 1 -20.80 -20.82 18.31
N LEU A 2 -20.91 -21.87 17.48
CA LEU A 2 -19.99 -23.01 17.49
C LEU A 2 -18.62 -22.51 16.99
N GLY A 3 -17.53 -22.90 17.67
CA GLY A 3 -16.16 -22.59 17.32
C GLY A 3 -15.33 -23.84 17.04
N LEU A 4 -14.07 -23.68 16.69
CA LEU A 4 -13.15 -24.80 16.46
C LEU A 4 -12.98 -25.69 17.72
N SER A 5 -13.06 -25.09 18.90
CA SER A 5 -12.97 -25.83 20.19
C SER A 5 -14.12 -26.77 20.45
N ASP A 6 -15.23 -26.66 19.72
CA ASP A 6 -16.39 -27.53 19.85
C ASP A 6 -16.26 -28.82 18.98
N LEU A 7 -15.21 -28.84 18.12
CA LEU A 7 -14.92 -30.02 17.30
C LEU A 7 -14.19 -31.09 18.15
N ASN A 8 -14.70 -32.32 18.09
CA ASN A 8 -14.05 -33.47 18.70
C ASN A 8 -13.11 -34.12 17.68
N LEU A 9 -11.88 -33.64 17.58
CA LEU A 9 -10.89 -34.18 16.66
C LEU A 9 -9.98 -35.19 17.35
N PRO A 10 -9.67 -36.31 16.69
CA PRO A 10 -8.66 -37.24 17.19
C PRO A 10 -7.26 -36.62 17.14
N PRO A 11 -6.30 -37.05 17.95
CA PRO A 11 -4.96 -36.52 17.99
C PRO A 11 -4.15 -36.81 16.72
N ASP A 12 -4.52 -37.83 15.99
CA ASP A 12 -3.97 -38.25 14.71
C ASP A 12 -5.07 -38.82 13.81
N LEU A 13 -4.84 -38.77 12.52
CA LEU A 13 -5.73 -39.27 11.47
C LEU A 13 -4.90 -40.07 10.47
N ASP A 14 -5.47 -41.16 9.95
CA ASP A 14 -4.89 -41.88 8.81
C ASP A 14 -5.91 -42.20 7.74
N THR A 15 -5.48 -42.21 6.49
CA THR A 15 -6.34 -42.40 5.32
C THR A 15 -6.91 -43.81 5.18
N SER A 16 -6.42 -44.79 5.96
CA SER A 16 -6.96 -46.17 5.94
C SER A 16 -8.21 -46.36 6.79
N ILE A 17 -8.38 -45.44 7.79
CA ILE A 17 -9.48 -45.54 8.77
C ILE A 17 -10.39 -44.32 8.67
N ASP A 18 -9.81 -43.13 8.43
CA ASP A 18 -10.48 -41.83 8.52
C ASP A 18 -10.78 -41.24 7.16
N ASP A 19 -11.96 -40.66 7.01
CA ASP A 19 -12.26 -39.72 5.94
C ASP A 19 -11.78 -38.31 6.39
N ILE A 20 -10.52 -38.00 6.07
CA ILE A 20 -9.87 -36.76 6.51
C ILE A 20 -10.65 -35.50 6.05
N ASP A 21 -11.32 -35.55 4.90
CA ASP A 21 -12.12 -34.45 4.41
C ASP A 21 -13.37 -34.22 5.27
N ALA A 22 -14.02 -35.29 5.68
CA ALA A 22 -15.22 -35.23 6.52
C ALA A 22 -14.89 -34.94 7.99
N VAL A 23 -13.77 -35.46 8.50
CA VAL A 23 -13.39 -35.31 9.91
C VAL A 23 -12.64 -34.02 10.18
N LEU A 24 -11.75 -33.58 9.30
CA LEU A 24 -10.86 -32.42 9.52
C LEU A 24 -11.20 -31.24 8.61
N TYR A 25 -11.04 -31.39 7.28
CA TYR A 25 -11.06 -30.23 6.40
C TYR A 25 -12.41 -29.50 6.36
N ASN A 26 -13.48 -30.19 6.03
CA ASN A 26 -14.80 -29.57 5.89
C ASN A 26 -15.34 -28.97 7.19
N PRO A 27 -15.27 -29.65 8.37
CA PRO A 27 -15.70 -29.05 9.63
C PRO A 27 -14.85 -27.83 10.03
N CYS A 28 -13.52 -27.92 9.91
CA CYS A 28 -12.64 -26.83 10.27
C CYS A 28 -12.84 -25.62 9.35
N LEU A 29 -12.95 -25.81 8.03
CA LEU A 29 -13.21 -24.72 7.09
C LEU A 29 -14.54 -24.02 7.39
N LYS A 30 -15.61 -24.76 7.72
CA LYS A 30 -16.92 -24.18 8.05
C LYS A 30 -16.90 -23.25 9.26
N LEU A 31 -15.98 -23.45 10.21
CA LEU A 31 -15.90 -22.70 11.47
C LEU A 31 -14.75 -21.68 11.50
N SER A 32 -13.82 -21.74 10.56
CA SER A 32 -12.62 -20.92 10.58
C SER A 32 -12.83 -19.51 9.99
N ALA A 33 -12.17 -18.53 10.57
CA ALA A 33 -12.00 -17.18 10.00
C ALA A 33 -10.75 -17.06 9.13
N SER A 34 -9.72 -17.90 9.40
CA SER A 34 -8.50 -17.97 8.59
C SER A 34 -7.98 -19.39 8.43
N TYR A 35 -7.35 -19.65 7.27
CA TYR A 35 -6.70 -20.91 6.95
C TYR A 35 -5.35 -20.65 6.29
N ASP A 36 -4.26 -21.07 6.93
CA ASP A 36 -2.92 -21.01 6.39
C ASP A 36 -2.46 -22.40 5.99
N ARG A 37 -1.95 -22.54 4.77
CA ARG A 37 -1.53 -23.82 4.21
C ARG A 37 -0.14 -23.75 3.62
N GLY A 38 0.77 -24.62 4.07
CA GLY A 38 2.02 -24.92 3.42
C GLY A 38 1.97 -26.32 2.80
N VAL A 39 2.19 -26.43 1.47
CA VAL A 39 2.11 -27.68 0.73
C VAL A 39 3.16 -27.73 -0.37
N GLY A 40 3.70 -28.90 -0.67
CA GLY A 40 4.64 -29.08 -1.77
C GLY A 40 3.99 -28.84 -3.12
N TYR A 41 2.94 -29.56 -3.39
CA TYR A 41 2.19 -29.47 -4.65
C TYR A 41 0.71 -29.29 -4.34
N PHE A 42 0.07 -28.43 -5.12
CA PHE A 42 -1.34 -28.12 -5.03
C PHE A 42 -2.04 -28.62 -6.30
N SER A 43 -3.18 -29.29 -6.16
CA SER A 43 -3.94 -29.77 -7.31
C SER A 43 -5.43 -29.47 -7.22
N SER A 44 -6.07 -29.38 -8.38
CA SER A 44 -7.51 -29.18 -8.50
C SER A 44 -8.34 -30.33 -7.91
N SER A 45 -7.78 -31.54 -7.79
CA SER A 45 -8.47 -32.72 -7.24
C SER A 45 -8.77 -32.57 -5.74
N TRP A 46 -7.88 -31.94 -4.97
CA TRP A 46 -8.14 -31.64 -3.56
C TRP A 46 -9.32 -30.67 -3.40
N LEU A 47 -9.39 -29.64 -4.26
CA LEU A 47 -10.48 -28.67 -4.23
C LEU A 47 -11.85 -29.32 -4.38
N ARG A 48 -11.96 -30.39 -5.17
CA ARG A 48 -13.22 -31.11 -5.36
C ARG A 48 -13.71 -31.74 -4.07
N ARG A 49 -12.82 -32.26 -3.25
CA ARG A 49 -13.15 -32.97 -1.99
C ARG A 49 -13.56 -32.02 -0.87
N VAL A 50 -12.96 -30.85 -0.83
CA VAL A 50 -13.23 -29.84 0.21
C VAL A 50 -14.10 -28.67 -0.26
N ALA A 51 -14.72 -28.79 -1.43
CA ALA A 51 -15.50 -27.73 -2.08
C ALA A 51 -16.60 -27.16 -1.19
N GLU A 52 -17.30 -28.02 -0.43
CA GLU A 52 -18.36 -27.62 0.49
C GLU A 52 -17.80 -26.74 1.64
N GLY A 53 -16.70 -27.19 2.24
CA GLY A 53 -16.02 -26.45 3.31
C GLY A 53 -15.47 -25.12 2.81
N LEU A 54 -14.82 -25.11 1.63
CA LEU A 54 -14.30 -23.89 1.02
C LEU A 54 -15.40 -22.90 0.64
N ALA A 55 -16.52 -23.37 0.10
CA ALA A 55 -17.65 -22.51 -0.23
C ALA A 55 -18.27 -21.88 1.04
N ALA A 56 -18.41 -22.66 2.12
CA ALA A 56 -18.84 -22.16 3.40
C ALA A 56 -17.83 -21.14 3.98
N PHE A 57 -16.54 -21.45 3.94
CA PHE A 57 -15.44 -20.58 4.37
C PHE A 57 -15.46 -19.25 3.61
N ALA A 58 -15.56 -19.27 2.29
CA ALA A 58 -15.67 -18.08 1.46
C ALA A 58 -16.96 -17.28 1.75
N THR A 59 -18.09 -17.97 1.99
CA THR A 59 -19.36 -17.34 2.37
C THR A 59 -19.24 -16.53 3.67
N HIS A 60 -18.43 -16.97 4.63
CA HIS A 60 -18.19 -16.25 5.88
C HIS A 60 -17.15 -15.12 5.75
N GLY A 61 -16.50 -14.98 4.59
CA GLY A 61 -15.40 -14.03 4.38
C GLY A 61 -14.07 -14.54 4.95
N GLY A 62 -13.91 -15.83 5.11
CA GLY A 62 -12.67 -16.46 5.59
C GLY A 62 -11.49 -16.16 4.68
N LYS A 63 -10.31 -15.91 5.27
CA LYS A 63 -9.08 -15.59 4.56
C LYS A 63 -8.14 -16.78 4.51
N MET A 64 -7.72 -17.18 3.30
CA MET A 64 -6.80 -18.29 3.08
C MET A 64 -5.46 -17.78 2.55
N ARG A 65 -4.36 -18.30 3.11
CA ARG A 65 -3.00 -18.06 2.62
C ARG A 65 -2.35 -19.40 2.25
N LEU A 66 -1.86 -19.51 1.03
CA LEU A 66 -1.26 -20.72 0.49
C LEU A 66 0.20 -20.48 0.13
N LEU A 67 1.10 -21.27 0.73
CA LEU A 67 2.49 -21.42 0.33
C LEU A 67 2.66 -22.73 -0.42
N THR A 68 3.11 -22.67 -1.68
CA THR A 68 3.31 -23.86 -2.51
C THR A 68 4.62 -23.79 -3.28
N SER A 69 5.19 -24.96 -3.63
CA SER A 69 6.37 -25.02 -4.50
C SER A 69 5.95 -24.86 -5.95
N PRO A 70 6.65 -24.05 -6.74
CA PRO A 70 6.53 -24.11 -8.20
C PRO A 70 7.20 -25.37 -8.74
N ILE A 71 6.70 -25.93 -9.82
CA ILE A 71 7.39 -27.01 -10.56
C ILE A 71 8.48 -26.35 -11.41
N ILE A 72 9.75 -26.49 -11.00
CA ILE A 72 10.91 -25.87 -11.65
C ILE A 72 11.91 -26.97 -12.03
N SER A 73 12.53 -26.85 -13.20
CA SER A 73 13.59 -27.78 -13.64
C SER A 73 14.90 -27.59 -12.85
N GLN A 74 15.73 -28.65 -12.78
CA GLN A 74 17.05 -28.59 -12.12
C GLN A 74 17.96 -27.49 -12.66
N GLN A 75 17.87 -27.21 -13.96
CA GLN A 75 18.70 -26.17 -14.62
C GLN A 75 18.24 -24.76 -14.21
N ASP A 76 16.96 -24.60 -13.97
CA ASP A 76 16.38 -23.33 -13.53
C ASP A 76 16.64 -23.08 -12.04
N TRP A 77 16.77 -24.15 -11.25
CA TRP A 77 17.24 -24.13 -9.87
C TRP A 77 18.63 -23.48 -9.74
N THR A 78 19.57 -23.90 -10.61
CA THR A 78 20.94 -23.35 -10.62
C THR A 78 20.93 -21.87 -10.97
N ALA A 79 20.09 -21.45 -11.93
CA ALA A 79 19.93 -20.05 -12.31
C ALA A 79 19.31 -19.17 -11.18
N LEU A 80 18.47 -19.78 -10.33
CA LEU A 80 17.91 -19.16 -9.12
C LEU A 80 18.98 -18.89 -8.07
N GLN A 81 19.83 -19.88 -7.81
CA GLN A 81 20.93 -19.79 -6.86
C GLN A 81 21.99 -18.76 -7.30
N ASP A 82 22.21 -18.62 -8.61
CA ASP A 82 23.14 -17.66 -9.21
C ASP A 82 22.60 -16.22 -9.28
N GLY A 83 21.41 -15.95 -8.72
CA GLY A 83 20.83 -14.61 -8.66
C GLY A 83 20.30 -14.06 -9.98
N ASN A 84 20.11 -14.88 -10.99
CA ASN A 84 19.65 -14.47 -12.32
C ASN A 84 18.12 -14.33 -12.38
N ARG A 85 17.61 -13.27 -11.78
CA ARG A 85 16.18 -12.96 -11.62
C ARG A 85 15.39 -12.95 -12.93
N ALA A 86 15.99 -12.44 -14.01
CA ALA A 86 15.31 -12.30 -15.30
C ALA A 86 15.04 -13.66 -15.99
N ARG A 87 15.87 -14.67 -15.71
CA ARG A 87 15.69 -16.02 -16.19
C ARG A 87 14.66 -16.79 -15.37
N LEU A 88 14.67 -16.55 -14.06
CA LEU A 88 13.69 -17.06 -13.12
C LEU A 88 12.27 -16.66 -13.51
N ASP A 89 12.03 -15.37 -13.79
CA ASP A 89 10.70 -14.87 -14.13
C ASP A 89 10.12 -15.56 -15.38
N LYS A 90 10.94 -15.87 -16.37
CA LYS A 90 10.51 -16.56 -17.61
C LYS A 90 10.11 -18.02 -17.39
N GLU A 91 10.92 -18.78 -16.68
CA GLU A 91 10.67 -20.22 -16.47
C GLU A 91 9.57 -20.43 -15.43
N LEU A 92 9.54 -19.63 -14.38
CA LEU A 92 8.44 -19.59 -13.43
C LEU A 92 7.11 -19.29 -14.13
N MET A 93 7.08 -18.29 -15.01
CA MET A 93 5.91 -17.95 -15.82
C MET A 93 5.49 -19.09 -16.74
N ARG A 94 6.44 -19.84 -17.30
CA ARG A 94 6.15 -20.98 -18.17
C ARG A 94 5.52 -22.15 -17.39
N SER A 95 6.10 -22.50 -16.25
CA SER A 95 5.60 -23.55 -15.36
C SER A 95 4.19 -23.22 -14.89
N LEU A 96 3.97 -22.02 -14.36
CA LEU A 96 2.67 -21.58 -13.86
C LEU A 96 1.59 -21.48 -14.96
N ARG A 97 1.96 -21.16 -16.21
CA ARG A 97 1.02 -21.18 -17.32
C ARG A 97 0.48 -22.58 -17.60
N ILE A 98 1.35 -23.59 -17.55
CA ILE A 98 0.95 -24.99 -17.75
C ILE A 98 -0.04 -25.39 -16.65
N GLU A 99 0.21 -25.05 -15.39
CA GLU A 99 -0.70 -25.34 -14.27
C GLU A 99 -2.05 -24.62 -14.41
N VAL A 100 -2.07 -23.36 -14.86
CA VAL A 100 -3.31 -22.63 -15.11
C VAL A 100 -4.05 -23.16 -16.33
N GLU A 101 -3.37 -23.57 -17.40
CA GLU A 101 -3.99 -24.23 -18.55
C GLU A 101 -4.63 -25.56 -18.15
N ASP A 102 -4.01 -26.30 -17.24
CA ASP A 102 -4.59 -27.51 -16.67
C ASP A 102 -5.82 -27.22 -15.80
N LEU A 103 -5.77 -26.18 -14.93
CA LEU A 103 -6.94 -25.69 -14.20
C LEU A 103 -8.08 -25.26 -15.14
N ALA A 104 -7.75 -24.60 -16.24
CA ALA A 104 -8.75 -24.13 -17.21
C ALA A 104 -9.50 -25.26 -17.90
N LYS A 105 -8.89 -26.45 -18.08
CA LYS A 105 -9.58 -27.65 -18.61
C LYS A 105 -10.75 -28.09 -17.72
N TYR A 106 -10.68 -27.79 -16.43
CA TYR A 106 -11.73 -28.13 -15.44
C TYR A 106 -12.57 -26.93 -15.03
N SER A 107 -12.57 -25.85 -15.82
CA SER A 107 -13.25 -24.58 -15.51
C SER A 107 -14.75 -24.70 -15.30
N SER A 108 -15.40 -25.74 -15.85
CA SER A 108 -16.82 -26.03 -15.63
C SER A 108 -17.09 -26.70 -14.27
N GLU A 109 -16.07 -27.14 -13.54
CA GLU A 109 -16.23 -27.78 -12.25
C GLU A 109 -16.37 -26.75 -11.11
N SER A 110 -17.39 -26.91 -10.27
CA SER A 110 -17.68 -26.01 -9.13
C SER A 110 -16.48 -25.70 -8.23
N PRO A 111 -15.59 -26.66 -7.89
CA PRO A 111 -14.43 -26.41 -7.03
C PRO A 111 -13.39 -25.47 -7.61
N VAL A 112 -13.13 -25.56 -8.90
CA VAL A 112 -12.20 -24.64 -9.59
C VAL A 112 -12.78 -23.22 -9.63
N GLN A 113 -14.10 -23.12 -9.77
CA GLN A 113 -14.82 -21.85 -9.68
C GLN A 113 -14.69 -21.24 -8.28
N VAL A 114 -14.83 -22.04 -7.20
CA VAL A 114 -14.65 -21.55 -5.82
C VAL A 114 -13.26 -20.93 -5.65
N LEU A 115 -12.20 -21.62 -6.06
CA LEU A 115 -10.82 -21.12 -5.97
C LEU A 115 -10.64 -19.82 -6.77
N ALA A 116 -11.09 -19.82 -8.02
CA ALA A 116 -10.93 -18.67 -8.91
C ALA A 116 -11.68 -17.44 -8.36
N TRP A 117 -12.87 -17.63 -7.83
CA TRP A 117 -13.63 -16.58 -7.17
C TRP A 117 -13.01 -16.14 -5.83
N MET A 118 -12.43 -17.06 -5.03
CA MET A 118 -11.71 -16.68 -3.82
C MET A 118 -10.48 -15.82 -4.12
N ILE A 119 -9.78 -16.07 -5.23
CA ILE A 119 -8.68 -15.20 -5.69
C ILE A 119 -9.22 -13.84 -6.17
N ALA A 120 -10.33 -13.84 -6.93
CA ALA A 120 -10.98 -12.62 -7.43
C ALA A 120 -11.52 -11.74 -6.29
N ASP A 121 -12.06 -12.37 -5.24
CA ASP A 121 -12.61 -11.71 -4.06
C ASP A 121 -11.54 -11.38 -3.00
N GLU A 122 -10.25 -11.64 -3.29
CA GLU A 122 -9.12 -11.45 -2.37
C GLU A 122 -9.28 -12.24 -1.04
N LEU A 123 -9.98 -13.37 -1.09
CA LEU A 123 -10.11 -14.31 0.03
C LEU A 123 -8.99 -15.36 0.05
N LEU A 124 -8.34 -15.60 -1.09
CA LEU A 124 -7.18 -16.48 -1.22
C LEU A 124 -5.98 -15.71 -1.75
N GLU A 125 -4.90 -15.74 -1.00
CA GLU A 125 -3.58 -15.25 -1.40
C GLU A 125 -2.62 -16.44 -1.58
N VAL A 126 -1.95 -16.50 -2.72
CA VAL A 126 -1.00 -17.58 -3.05
C VAL A 126 0.40 -17.00 -3.18
N ARG A 127 1.36 -17.61 -2.50
CA ARG A 127 2.79 -17.33 -2.65
C ARG A 127 3.56 -18.59 -3.01
N LEU A 128 4.58 -18.40 -3.83
CA LEU A 128 5.50 -19.47 -4.24
C LEU A 128 6.67 -19.51 -3.28
N ALA A 129 6.96 -20.67 -2.72
CA ALA A 129 8.05 -20.87 -1.78
C ALA A 129 9.16 -21.71 -2.42
N VAL A 130 10.37 -21.18 -2.40
CA VAL A 130 11.54 -21.77 -3.05
C VAL A 130 12.67 -21.88 -2.02
N PRO A 131 13.14 -23.11 -1.70
CA PRO A 131 14.30 -23.28 -0.82
C PRO A 131 15.56 -22.65 -1.43
N MET A 132 16.47 -22.17 -0.57
CA MET A 132 17.64 -21.40 -0.94
C MET A 132 18.90 -21.86 -0.19
N GLY A 133 20.09 -21.57 -0.76
CA GLY A 133 21.37 -21.79 -0.10
C GLY A 133 21.75 -23.26 -0.01
N LYS A 134 21.73 -23.85 1.20
CA LYS A 134 22.09 -25.27 1.42
C LYS A 134 20.98 -26.25 1.04
N LEU A 135 19.78 -25.75 0.74
CA LEU A 135 18.62 -26.55 0.38
C LEU A 135 18.47 -26.49 -1.13
N ASP A 136 18.61 -27.62 -1.80
CA ASP A 136 18.55 -27.79 -3.26
C ASP A 136 17.34 -28.60 -3.74
N GLY A 137 16.38 -28.83 -2.84
CA GLY A 137 15.13 -29.56 -3.11
C GLY A 137 13.92 -28.64 -3.18
N ASP A 138 12.73 -29.25 -3.28
CA ASP A 138 11.46 -28.55 -3.30
C ASP A 138 11.01 -28.08 -1.90
N TYR A 139 10.21 -27.01 -1.86
CA TYR A 139 9.46 -26.66 -0.65
C TYR A 139 8.34 -27.66 -0.45
N HIS A 140 8.46 -28.52 0.56
CA HIS A 140 7.60 -29.68 0.71
C HIS A 140 7.01 -29.89 2.12
N PRO A 141 6.62 -28.85 2.85
CA PRO A 141 5.89 -29.02 4.10
C PRO A 141 4.46 -29.46 3.82
N LYS A 142 3.88 -30.14 4.79
CA LYS A 142 2.47 -30.57 4.74
C LYS A 142 1.82 -30.14 6.04
N VAL A 143 1.70 -28.82 6.20
CA VAL A 143 1.18 -28.20 7.42
C VAL A 143 0.00 -27.30 7.09
N GLY A 144 -1.05 -27.38 7.88
CA GLY A 144 -2.19 -26.46 7.78
C GLY A 144 -2.57 -25.92 9.16
N ARG A 145 -3.07 -24.69 9.20
CA ARG A 145 -3.52 -24.00 10.40
C ARG A 145 -4.89 -23.38 10.18
N PHE A 146 -5.86 -23.82 10.91
CA PHE A 146 -7.19 -23.22 11.00
C PHE A 146 -7.26 -22.33 12.24
N SER A 147 -7.88 -21.15 12.14
CA SER A 147 -8.15 -20.30 13.30
C SER A 147 -9.54 -19.68 13.18
N ASP A 148 -10.28 -19.67 14.27
CA ASP A 148 -11.60 -19.06 14.35
C ASP A 148 -11.55 -17.62 14.89
N SER A 149 -12.69 -16.96 14.93
CA SER A 149 -12.82 -15.58 15.44
C SER A 149 -12.73 -15.48 16.97
N MET A 150 -12.76 -16.62 17.68
CA MET A 150 -12.66 -16.70 19.14
C MET A 150 -11.23 -16.93 19.62
N GLY A 151 -10.28 -17.12 18.69
CA GLY A 151 -8.87 -17.35 18.97
C GLY A 151 -8.49 -18.83 19.12
N SER A 152 -9.43 -19.77 18.92
CA SER A 152 -9.12 -21.20 18.89
C SER A 152 -8.37 -21.53 17.60
N THR A 153 -7.33 -22.37 17.72
CA THR A 153 -6.47 -22.72 16.59
C THR A 153 -6.23 -24.23 16.56
N ILE A 154 -6.31 -24.79 15.36
CA ILE A 154 -5.95 -26.17 15.05
C ILE A 154 -4.81 -26.13 14.05
N VAL A 155 -3.74 -26.88 14.33
CA VAL A 155 -2.66 -27.15 13.38
C VAL A 155 -2.62 -28.64 13.11
N PHE A 156 -2.49 -29.00 11.84
CA PHE A 156 -2.17 -30.37 11.46
C PHE A 156 -0.87 -30.43 10.67
N HIS A 157 -0.15 -31.53 10.82
CA HIS A 157 1.11 -31.78 10.13
C HIS A 157 1.25 -33.27 9.83
N GLY A 158 1.64 -33.64 8.61
CA GLY A 158 1.76 -35.06 8.26
C GLY A 158 2.39 -35.29 6.89
N SER A 159 2.11 -36.42 6.29
CA SER A 159 2.66 -36.82 4.99
C SER A 159 1.77 -36.43 3.80
N GLN A 160 0.50 -36.09 4.02
CA GLN A 160 -0.49 -35.89 2.97
C GLN A 160 -0.22 -34.69 2.07
N ASN A 161 -0.10 -34.96 0.77
CA ASN A 161 -0.16 -33.95 -0.29
C ASN A 161 -1.60 -33.72 -0.74
N GLU A 162 -1.91 -32.50 -1.16
CA GLU A 162 -3.19 -32.12 -1.75
C GLU A 162 -3.26 -32.53 -3.23
N THR A 163 -3.06 -33.82 -3.49
CA THR A 163 -3.15 -34.43 -4.81
C THR A 163 -4.08 -35.64 -4.73
N GLU A 164 -4.66 -36.04 -5.87
CA GLU A 164 -5.53 -37.24 -5.92
C GLU A 164 -4.80 -38.49 -5.43
N ARG A 165 -3.50 -38.60 -5.68
CA ARG A 165 -2.68 -39.72 -5.16
C ARG A 165 -2.50 -39.67 -3.66
N GLY A 166 -2.39 -38.48 -3.05
CA GLY A 166 -2.25 -38.32 -1.60
C GLY A 166 -3.44 -38.84 -0.82
N PHE A 167 -4.64 -38.91 -1.44
CA PHE A 167 -5.84 -39.50 -0.83
C PHE A 167 -5.99 -41.01 -1.06
N ARG A 168 -5.23 -41.56 -2.00
CA ARG A 168 -5.19 -43.02 -2.27
C ARG A 168 -3.99 -43.69 -1.61
N ASN A 169 -3.02 -42.94 -1.14
CA ASN A 169 -1.87 -43.45 -0.40
C ASN A 169 -2.23 -43.60 1.07
N PHE A 170 -1.49 -44.44 1.77
CA PHE A 170 -1.47 -44.46 3.22
C PHE A 170 -0.76 -43.20 3.72
N GLU A 171 -1.50 -42.28 4.30
CA GLU A 171 -1.01 -40.98 4.78
C GLU A 171 -1.49 -40.78 6.22
N THR A 172 -0.65 -40.13 7.03
CA THR A 172 -0.95 -39.81 8.42
C THR A 172 -0.83 -38.32 8.70
N LEU A 173 -1.70 -37.84 9.58
CA LEU A 173 -1.72 -36.46 10.03
C LEU A 173 -1.78 -36.39 11.55
N ASP A 174 -0.85 -35.69 12.17
CA ASP A 174 -0.95 -35.28 13.58
C ASP A 174 -1.79 -34.01 13.68
N VAL A 175 -2.68 -33.95 14.67
CA VAL A 175 -3.58 -32.80 14.92
C VAL A 175 -3.28 -32.19 16.29
N PHE A 176 -3.08 -30.90 16.34
CA PHE A 176 -2.77 -30.11 17.55
C PHE A 176 -3.84 -29.04 17.76
N CYS A 177 -4.43 -28.99 18.95
CA CYS A 177 -5.49 -28.06 19.29
C CYS A 177 -5.05 -27.11 20.42
N SER A 178 -5.25 -25.80 20.25
CA SER A 178 -4.76 -24.79 21.20
C SER A 178 -5.36 -24.88 22.61
N TRP A 179 -6.47 -25.57 22.76
CA TRP A 179 -7.18 -25.75 24.03
C TRP A 179 -6.81 -27.04 24.79
N LEU A 180 -6.07 -28.00 24.18
CA LEU A 180 -5.76 -29.27 24.78
C LEU A 180 -4.54 -29.29 25.71
N GLY A 181 -3.71 -28.24 25.69
CA GLY A 181 -2.62 -28.13 26.63
C GLY A 181 -1.44 -27.29 26.13
N GLU A 182 -0.45 -27.07 27.01
CA GLU A 182 0.71 -26.20 26.75
C GLU A 182 1.63 -26.77 25.65
N ARG A 183 1.77 -28.10 25.60
CA ARG A 183 2.59 -28.77 24.57
C ARG A 183 2.05 -28.51 23.15
N ASP A 184 0.75 -28.57 22.99
CA ASP A 184 0.08 -28.30 21.70
C ASP A 184 0.18 -26.82 21.35
N ARG A 185 -0.03 -25.91 22.30
CA ARG A 185 0.18 -24.47 22.10
C ARG A 185 1.58 -24.16 21.61
N THR A 186 2.60 -24.72 22.25
CA THR A 186 4.00 -24.53 21.84
C THR A 186 4.26 -25.03 20.41
N ARG A 187 3.66 -26.16 20.00
CA ARG A 187 3.76 -26.67 18.62
C ARG A 187 3.07 -25.74 17.62
N ILE A 188 1.86 -25.30 17.95
CA ILE A 188 1.07 -24.36 17.14
C ILE A 188 1.86 -23.06 16.93
N GLU A 189 2.42 -22.46 17.99
CA GLU A 189 3.24 -21.25 17.91
C GLU A 189 4.47 -21.42 17.03
N ARG A 190 5.14 -22.57 17.11
CA ARG A 190 6.31 -22.88 16.26
C ARG A 190 5.93 -22.99 14.79
N HIS A 191 4.82 -23.67 14.47
CA HIS A 191 4.33 -23.78 13.09
C HIS A 191 3.89 -22.42 12.55
N GLN A 192 3.19 -21.65 13.35
CA GLN A 192 2.78 -20.29 13.02
C GLN A 192 3.98 -19.39 12.74
N SER A 193 4.94 -19.34 13.65
CA SER A 193 6.16 -18.50 13.51
C SER A 193 6.96 -18.88 12.27
N ARG A 194 7.04 -20.18 11.93
CA ARG A 194 7.70 -20.63 10.71
C ARG A 194 6.95 -20.19 9.47
N PHE A 195 5.63 -20.37 9.44
CA PHE A 195 4.80 -19.97 8.31
C PHE A 195 4.89 -18.44 8.07
N GLU A 196 4.73 -17.64 9.14
CA GLU A 196 4.82 -16.19 9.06
C GLU A 196 6.21 -15.71 8.56
N ARG A 197 7.29 -16.32 9.06
CA ARG A 197 8.64 -15.97 8.62
C ARG A 197 8.85 -16.22 7.13
N ILE A 198 8.35 -17.35 6.60
CA ILE A 198 8.42 -17.65 5.16
C ILE A 198 7.47 -16.73 4.38
N TRP A 199 6.23 -16.54 4.87
CA TRP A 199 5.25 -15.68 4.25
C TRP A 199 5.75 -14.24 4.10
N MET A 200 6.42 -13.72 5.10
CA MET A 200 6.99 -12.37 5.11
C MET A 200 8.33 -12.27 4.35
N GLY A 201 8.84 -13.36 3.77
CA GLY A 201 10.14 -13.37 3.09
C GLY A 201 11.33 -13.18 4.03
N GLN A 202 11.18 -13.53 5.30
CA GLN A 202 12.19 -13.37 6.36
C GLN A 202 12.94 -14.68 6.66
N ASP A 203 12.61 -15.76 5.99
CA ASP A 203 13.29 -17.05 6.20
C ASP A 203 14.62 -17.05 5.45
N PRO A 204 15.74 -17.39 6.12
CA PRO A 204 17.07 -17.37 5.48
C PRO A 204 17.28 -18.51 4.47
N TYR A 205 16.42 -19.53 4.48
CA TYR A 205 16.58 -20.72 3.66
C TYR A 205 15.43 -20.97 2.69
N VAL A 206 14.34 -20.17 2.78
CA VAL A 206 13.19 -20.28 1.89
C VAL A 206 12.77 -18.88 1.45
N ALA A 207 12.94 -18.59 0.16
CA ALA A 207 12.42 -17.36 -0.43
C ALA A 207 10.94 -17.53 -0.79
N SER A 208 10.13 -16.51 -0.55
CA SER A 208 8.74 -16.47 -0.99
C SER A 208 8.52 -15.37 -2.03
N PHE A 209 7.70 -15.70 -3.04
CA PHE A 209 7.38 -14.82 -4.17
C PHE A 209 5.87 -14.73 -4.34
N ASP A 210 5.37 -13.56 -4.66
CA ASP A 210 3.96 -13.38 -5.00
C ASP A 210 3.63 -14.09 -6.31
N LEU A 211 2.39 -14.58 -6.43
CA LEU A 211 1.91 -15.15 -7.68
C LEU A 211 1.95 -14.07 -8.77
N PRO A 212 2.62 -14.32 -9.91
CA PRO A 212 2.72 -13.33 -10.98
C PRO A 212 1.34 -12.84 -11.45
N ALA A 213 1.22 -11.53 -11.65
CA ALA A 213 -0.04 -10.88 -12.00
C ALA A 213 -0.72 -11.49 -13.24
N ALA A 214 0.05 -11.84 -14.27
CA ALA A 214 -0.49 -12.48 -15.47
C ALA A 214 -1.13 -13.85 -15.20
N ILE A 215 -0.58 -14.61 -14.25
CA ILE A 215 -1.11 -15.91 -13.83
C ILE A 215 -2.38 -15.71 -12.99
N ARG A 216 -2.33 -14.81 -12.01
CA ARG A 216 -3.50 -14.42 -11.20
C ARG A 216 -4.68 -14.00 -12.11
N ASN A 217 -4.42 -13.14 -13.09
CA ASN A 217 -5.43 -12.66 -14.02
C ASN A 217 -6.00 -13.77 -14.91
N SER A 218 -5.18 -14.75 -15.29
CA SER A 218 -5.66 -15.92 -16.03
C SER A 218 -6.62 -16.76 -15.18
N ILE A 219 -6.35 -16.93 -13.89
CA ILE A 219 -7.25 -17.63 -12.96
C ILE A 219 -8.55 -16.83 -12.75
N VAL A 220 -8.45 -15.52 -12.55
CA VAL A 220 -9.61 -14.62 -12.39
C VAL A 220 -10.51 -14.63 -13.63
N ARG A 221 -9.95 -14.75 -14.85
CA ARG A 221 -10.74 -14.92 -16.07
C ARG A 221 -11.60 -16.19 -16.07
N ILE A 222 -11.14 -17.27 -15.46
CA ILE A 222 -11.94 -18.49 -15.27
C ILE A 222 -13.20 -18.16 -14.43
N ALA A 223 -13.04 -17.36 -13.36
CA ALA A 223 -14.14 -16.92 -12.52
C ALA A 223 -15.13 -16.03 -13.28
N SER A 224 -14.66 -15.08 -14.09
CA SER A 224 -15.50 -14.09 -14.74
C SER A 224 -16.51 -14.66 -15.77
N HIS A 225 -16.29 -15.90 -16.23
CA HIS A 225 -17.16 -16.58 -17.20
C HIS A 225 -18.15 -17.55 -16.55
N GLN A 226 -18.17 -17.65 -15.24
CA GLN A 226 -18.97 -18.60 -14.48
C GLN A 226 -19.69 -17.92 -13.30
N PRO A 227 -20.92 -18.34 -12.94
CA PRO A 227 -21.60 -17.79 -11.78
C PRO A 227 -20.79 -18.08 -10.52
N ARG A 228 -20.83 -17.15 -9.55
CA ARG A 228 -20.15 -17.31 -8.26
C ARG A 228 -20.78 -18.47 -7.50
N PRO A 229 -20.01 -19.50 -7.08
CA PRO A 229 -20.53 -20.73 -6.48
C PRO A 229 -20.89 -20.59 -4.98
N TYR A 230 -20.68 -19.42 -4.38
CA TYR A 230 -21.05 -19.08 -3.01
C TYR A 230 -21.64 -17.68 -2.95
N ALA A 231 -22.57 -17.46 -2.02
CA ALA A 231 -23.07 -16.12 -1.73
C ALA A 231 -22.19 -15.53 -0.63
N PRO A 232 -21.41 -14.45 -0.87
CA PRO A 232 -20.71 -13.77 0.21
C PRO A 232 -21.72 -13.34 1.26
N LYS A 233 -21.46 -13.66 2.54
CA LYS A 233 -22.36 -13.30 3.64
C LYS A 233 -22.48 -11.78 3.68
N GLY A 234 -23.68 -11.28 3.36
CA GLY A 234 -24.05 -9.88 3.50
C GLY A 234 -23.47 -8.99 2.43
N THR A 235 -24.06 -9.02 1.24
CA THR A 235 -24.33 -7.76 0.55
C THR A 235 -25.55 -7.06 1.16
N LYS A 236 -25.67 -6.94 2.48
CA LYS A 236 -25.97 -5.64 3.02
C LYS A 236 -24.77 -4.81 2.59
N LYS A 237 -25.01 -3.63 2.02
CA LYS A 237 -24.01 -2.55 2.00
C LYS A 237 -23.55 -2.37 3.45
N ASP A 238 -22.73 -3.30 3.94
CA ASP A 238 -21.83 -2.99 5.02
C ASP A 238 -21.02 -1.88 4.40
N GLU A 239 -21.11 -0.72 4.97
CA GLU A 239 -20.12 0.33 4.78
C GLU A 239 -18.81 -0.27 5.32
N GLY A 240 -18.25 -1.21 4.58
CA GLY A 240 -17.02 -1.91 4.93
C GLY A 240 -15.93 -0.87 5.07
N LEU A 241 -14.80 -1.25 5.64
CA LEU A 241 -13.61 -0.39 5.86
C LEU A 241 -13.35 0.62 4.72
N TRP A 242 -13.82 0.33 3.51
CA TRP A 242 -13.65 1.12 2.29
C TRP A 242 -14.95 1.77 1.76
N GLY A 243 -16.04 1.83 2.53
CA GLY A 243 -17.32 2.42 2.11
C GLY A 243 -17.23 3.89 1.70
N HIS A 244 -16.24 4.63 2.23
CA HIS A 244 -15.94 5.99 1.80
C HIS A 244 -15.56 6.09 0.32
N GLN A 245 -14.95 5.04 -0.26
CA GLN A 245 -14.61 5.01 -1.69
C GLN A 245 -15.88 4.93 -2.54
N ASP A 246 -16.87 4.15 -2.13
CA ASP A 246 -18.13 4.00 -2.86
C ASP A 246 -18.93 5.31 -2.81
N LYS A 247 -18.96 5.99 -1.65
CA LYS A 247 -19.52 7.34 -1.53
C LYS A 247 -18.83 8.36 -2.44
N ALA A 248 -17.48 8.30 -2.50
CA ALA A 248 -16.71 9.17 -3.39
C ALA A 248 -16.99 8.89 -4.88
N VAL A 249 -17.20 7.63 -5.25
CA VAL A 249 -17.60 7.23 -6.60
C VAL A 249 -18.99 7.76 -6.91
N GLU A 250 -19.99 7.52 -6.06
CA GLU A 250 -21.38 8.00 -6.20
C GLU A 250 -21.40 9.52 -6.41
N GLN A 251 -20.70 10.28 -5.55
CA GLN A 251 -20.61 11.74 -5.64
C GLN A 251 -19.97 12.20 -6.96
N PHE A 252 -18.90 11.54 -7.41
CA PHE A 252 -18.26 11.92 -8.66
C PHE A 252 -19.12 11.61 -9.89
N ILE A 253 -19.86 10.50 -9.89
CA ILE A 253 -20.76 10.15 -10.99
C ILE A 253 -21.88 11.18 -11.14
N GLU A 254 -22.39 11.70 -10.02
CA GLU A 254 -23.41 12.74 -10.00
C GLU A 254 -22.85 14.09 -10.53
N GLU A 255 -21.69 14.52 -10.03
CA GLU A 255 -21.11 15.83 -10.33
C GLU A 255 -20.32 15.88 -11.65
N ARG A 256 -19.77 14.74 -12.10
CA ARG A 256 -18.93 14.56 -13.31
C ARG A 256 -17.59 15.33 -13.28
N ALA A 257 -17.47 16.35 -12.45
CA ALA A 257 -16.27 17.18 -12.36
C ALA A 257 -16.03 17.63 -10.94
N GLY A 258 -14.81 17.42 -10.42
CA GLY A 258 -14.45 17.86 -9.09
C GLY A 258 -13.24 17.14 -8.50
N VAL A 259 -12.88 17.60 -7.31
CA VAL A 259 -11.74 17.08 -6.57
C VAL A 259 -12.22 16.19 -5.42
N LEU A 260 -11.63 14.99 -5.34
CA LEU A 260 -11.76 14.12 -4.17
C LEU A 260 -10.58 14.41 -3.23
N GLU A 261 -10.88 15.08 -2.11
CA GLU A 261 -9.93 15.29 -1.02
C GLU A 261 -9.93 14.04 -0.13
N MET A 262 -8.92 13.21 -0.29
CA MET A 262 -8.81 11.95 0.44
C MET A 262 -7.42 11.82 1.06
N ALA A 263 -7.33 11.54 2.34
CA ALA A 263 -6.06 11.35 3.04
C ALA A 263 -5.18 10.30 2.37
N THR A 264 -3.86 10.42 2.52
CA THR A 264 -2.91 9.42 1.98
C THR A 264 -3.15 8.05 2.66
N GLY A 265 -3.14 6.99 1.86
CA GLY A 265 -3.40 5.62 2.37
C GLY A 265 -4.87 5.21 2.35
N THR A 266 -5.81 6.10 2.00
CA THR A 266 -7.26 5.80 1.95
C THR A 266 -7.73 5.29 0.59
N GLY A 267 -6.82 5.11 -0.38
CA GLY A 267 -7.10 4.45 -1.64
C GLY A 267 -7.55 5.36 -2.78
N LYS A 268 -7.05 6.61 -2.88
CA LYS A 268 -7.33 7.56 -3.99
C LYS A 268 -7.28 6.91 -5.37
N THR A 269 -6.17 6.24 -5.70
CA THR A 269 -5.99 5.57 -6.99
C THR A 269 -7.02 4.45 -7.22
N ARG A 270 -7.37 3.70 -6.17
CA ARG A 270 -8.40 2.65 -6.24
C ARG A 270 -9.80 3.24 -6.47
N THR A 271 -10.10 4.37 -5.83
CA THR A 271 -11.35 5.11 -6.05
C THR A 271 -11.47 5.57 -7.50
N ALA A 272 -10.40 6.14 -8.06
CA ALA A 272 -10.37 6.54 -9.46
C ALA A 272 -10.52 5.34 -10.43
N GLN A 273 -9.93 4.18 -10.12
CA GLN A 273 -10.16 2.96 -10.88
C GLN A 273 -11.64 2.54 -10.86
N LYS A 274 -12.28 2.57 -9.68
CA LYS A 274 -13.72 2.28 -9.55
C LYS A 274 -14.57 3.25 -10.39
N ILE A 275 -14.20 4.52 -10.44
CA ILE A 275 -14.87 5.54 -11.28
C ILE A 275 -14.71 5.18 -12.76
N ILE A 276 -13.49 4.86 -13.22
CA ILE A 276 -13.23 4.47 -14.61
C ILE A 276 -14.03 3.22 -14.99
N ASP A 277 -14.04 2.20 -14.12
CA ASP A 277 -14.77 0.96 -14.33
C ASP A 277 -16.28 1.19 -14.40
N HIS A 278 -16.83 2.05 -13.53
CA HIS A 278 -18.24 2.42 -13.53
C HIS A 278 -18.63 3.16 -14.80
N LEU A 279 -17.88 4.23 -15.14
CA LEU A 279 -18.14 5.03 -16.34
C LEU A 279 -17.99 4.22 -17.64
N SER A 280 -17.06 3.27 -17.68
CA SER A 280 -16.88 2.39 -18.83
C SER A 280 -18.09 1.49 -19.05
N LYS A 281 -18.65 0.91 -17.96
CA LYS A 281 -19.77 -0.02 -18.03
C LYS A 281 -21.12 0.66 -18.30
N GLU A 282 -21.37 1.76 -17.60
CA GLU A 282 -22.69 2.40 -17.59
C GLU A 282 -22.80 3.57 -18.57
N ASN A 283 -21.68 4.27 -18.85
CA ASN A 283 -21.68 5.51 -19.61
C ASN A 283 -20.87 5.43 -20.91
N GLY A 284 -20.31 4.27 -21.26
CA GLY A 284 -19.55 4.08 -22.51
C GLY A 284 -18.22 4.84 -22.55
N LEU A 285 -17.61 5.14 -21.41
CA LEU A 285 -16.29 5.78 -21.34
C LEU A 285 -15.26 4.96 -22.12
N ALA A 286 -14.62 5.56 -23.12
CA ALA A 286 -13.63 4.90 -23.97
C ALA A 286 -12.26 5.60 -23.96
N THR A 287 -12.15 6.83 -23.48
CA THR A 287 -10.90 7.61 -23.50
C THR A 287 -10.60 8.17 -22.12
N VAL A 288 -9.41 7.85 -21.57
CA VAL A 288 -8.94 8.35 -20.28
C VAL A 288 -7.54 8.94 -20.43
N LEU A 289 -7.32 10.12 -19.84
CA LEU A 289 -6.00 10.67 -19.62
C LEU A 289 -5.72 10.69 -18.11
N VAL A 290 -4.59 10.13 -17.70
CA VAL A 290 -4.10 10.18 -16.31
C VAL A 290 -2.80 10.98 -16.28
N THR A 291 -2.74 11.96 -15.42
CA THR A 291 -1.55 12.81 -15.28
C THR A 291 -1.20 13.06 -13.82
N THR A 292 0.08 13.18 -13.55
CA THR A 292 0.66 13.62 -12.27
C THR A 292 2.04 14.20 -12.49
N ARG A 293 2.59 14.87 -11.48
CA ARG A 293 3.93 15.44 -11.51
C ARG A 293 5.02 14.38 -11.41
N SER A 294 4.80 13.33 -10.62
CA SER A 294 5.79 12.29 -10.32
C SER A 294 5.80 11.21 -11.41
N LEU A 295 6.97 10.93 -11.97
CA LEU A 295 7.18 9.84 -12.93
C LEU A 295 6.96 8.46 -12.28
N ASP A 296 7.39 8.30 -11.03
CA ASP A 296 7.23 7.07 -10.25
C ASP A 296 5.74 6.77 -10.01
N LEU A 297 4.94 7.81 -9.77
CA LEU A 297 3.50 7.68 -9.58
C LEU A 297 2.80 7.31 -10.90
N LEU A 298 3.24 7.87 -12.05
CA LEU A 298 2.74 7.47 -13.37
C LEU A 298 3.05 6.00 -13.68
N GLU A 299 4.25 5.52 -13.34
CA GLU A 299 4.62 4.12 -13.52
C GLU A 299 3.76 3.19 -12.62
N GLN A 300 3.46 3.60 -11.38
CA GLN A 300 2.54 2.87 -10.51
C GLN A 300 1.11 2.81 -11.08
N TRP A 301 0.61 3.94 -11.62
CA TRP A 301 -0.68 3.98 -12.30
C TRP A 301 -0.70 3.01 -13.49
N TYR A 302 0.31 3.09 -14.35
CA TYR A 302 0.45 2.23 -15.51
C TYR A 302 0.47 0.75 -15.12
N SER A 303 1.31 0.38 -14.15
CA SER A 303 1.46 -1.00 -13.67
C SER A 303 0.13 -1.56 -13.14
N ARG A 304 -0.62 -0.76 -12.37
CA ARG A 304 -1.92 -1.18 -11.83
C ARG A 304 -2.97 -1.42 -12.91
N PHE A 305 -2.97 -0.61 -13.96
CA PHE A 305 -3.90 -0.80 -15.08
C PHE A 305 -3.46 -1.94 -15.99
N LEU A 306 -2.16 -2.16 -16.15
CA LEU A 306 -1.64 -3.31 -16.90
C LEU A 306 -2.11 -4.64 -16.30
N GLU A 307 -2.25 -4.71 -14.98
CA GLU A 307 -2.72 -5.89 -14.28
C GLU A 307 -4.23 -6.16 -14.41
N LYS A 308 -5.04 -5.14 -14.64
CA LYS A 308 -6.50 -5.21 -14.41
C LYS A 308 -7.39 -4.83 -15.60
N SER A 309 -6.85 -4.33 -16.72
CA SER A 309 -7.71 -3.76 -17.76
C SER A 309 -7.50 -4.37 -19.14
N ASP A 310 -8.61 -4.49 -19.88
CA ASP A 310 -8.60 -4.81 -21.33
C ASP A 310 -8.39 -3.55 -22.19
N TRP A 311 -8.02 -2.43 -21.57
CA TRP A 311 -7.80 -1.16 -22.23
C TRP A 311 -6.44 -1.10 -22.92
N SER A 312 -6.35 -0.43 -24.05
CA SER A 312 -5.07 -0.11 -24.69
C SER A 312 -4.34 0.96 -23.89
N LEU A 313 -3.19 0.61 -23.32
CA LEU A 313 -2.42 1.49 -22.42
C LEU A 313 -1.26 2.16 -23.16
N PHE A 314 -1.10 3.47 -22.96
CA PHE A 314 -0.10 4.31 -23.61
C PHE A 314 0.67 5.12 -22.57
N ARG A 315 1.97 5.30 -22.80
CA ARG A 315 2.86 6.07 -21.93
C ARG A 315 3.46 7.26 -22.65
N HIS A 316 3.36 8.43 -22.05
CA HIS A 316 3.99 9.65 -22.56
C HIS A 316 4.70 10.40 -21.43
N PHE A 317 5.67 9.73 -20.84
CA PHE A 317 6.52 10.22 -19.77
C PHE A 317 7.88 9.51 -19.79
N GLY A 318 8.89 10.04 -19.08
CA GLY A 318 10.23 9.47 -19.07
C GLY A 318 10.79 9.33 -20.51
N GLN A 319 11.09 8.12 -20.92
CA GLN A 319 11.57 7.78 -22.27
C GLN A 319 10.45 7.45 -23.26
N TYR A 320 9.21 7.27 -22.82
CA TYR A 320 8.10 6.85 -23.66
C TYR A 320 7.44 8.02 -24.38
N ARG A 321 7.00 7.81 -25.64
CA ARG A 321 6.44 8.88 -26.53
C ARG A 321 5.24 8.37 -27.33
N ASP A 322 4.24 7.79 -26.63
CA ASP A 322 3.11 7.12 -27.27
C ASP A 322 1.91 8.03 -27.60
N ALA A 323 1.99 9.37 -27.39
CA ALA A 323 0.84 10.27 -27.61
C ALA A 323 0.23 10.16 -29.00
N SER A 324 1.05 10.11 -30.07
CA SER A 324 0.55 9.98 -31.44
C SER A 324 -0.18 8.65 -31.68
N ARG A 325 0.30 7.56 -31.08
CA ARG A 325 -0.34 6.25 -31.15
C ARG A 325 -1.66 6.25 -30.40
N PHE A 326 -1.69 6.87 -29.20
CA PHE A 326 -2.91 7.05 -28.43
C PHE A 326 -3.99 7.81 -29.22
N ILE A 327 -3.63 8.95 -29.84
CA ILE A 327 -4.56 9.76 -30.65
C ILE A 327 -5.11 8.96 -31.85
N ALA A 328 -4.28 8.15 -32.49
CA ALA A 328 -4.67 7.34 -33.64
C ALA A 328 -5.51 6.10 -33.28
N THR A 329 -5.43 5.61 -32.04
CA THR A 329 -6.12 4.39 -31.61
C THR A 329 -7.61 4.66 -31.37
N ARG A 330 -8.47 3.74 -31.81
CA ARG A 330 -9.91 3.71 -31.53
C ARG A 330 -10.23 2.70 -30.43
N GLY A 331 -11.36 2.87 -29.75
CA GLY A 331 -11.81 1.99 -28.66
C GLY A 331 -11.27 2.41 -27.30
N CYS A 332 -11.33 1.52 -26.31
CA CYS A 332 -10.96 1.81 -24.93
C CYS A 332 -9.46 2.03 -24.80
N LYS A 333 -9.05 3.23 -24.41
CA LYS A 333 -7.65 3.65 -24.36
C LYS A 333 -7.36 4.56 -23.18
N ILE A 334 -6.20 4.35 -22.54
CA ILE A 334 -5.70 5.17 -21.42
C ILE A 334 -4.33 5.71 -21.79
N LEU A 335 -4.13 7.01 -21.63
CA LEU A 335 -2.84 7.66 -21.73
C LEU A 335 -2.36 8.10 -20.35
N PHE A 336 -1.19 7.62 -19.95
CA PHE A 336 -0.43 8.13 -18.80
C PHE A 336 0.56 9.17 -19.30
N VAL A 337 0.41 10.41 -18.88
CA VAL A 337 1.17 11.54 -19.41
C VAL A 337 1.72 12.42 -18.30
N ALA A 338 3.00 12.78 -18.37
CA ALA A 338 3.58 13.74 -17.43
C ALA A 338 3.01 15.15 -17.66
N GLN A 339 2.80 15.89 -16.58
CA GLN A 339 2.24 17.26 -16.64
C GLN A 339 2.99 18.18 -17.64
N SER A 340 4.32 18.00 -17.75
CA SER A 340 5.18 18.79 -18.67
C SER A 340 4.93 18.53 -20.16
N TYR A 341 4.10 17.55 -20.52
CA TYR A 341 3.77 17.25 -21.92
C TYR A 341 2.29 17.53 -22.26
N LEU A 342 1.48 17.95 -21.29
CA LEU A 342 0.05 18.18 -21.51
C LEU A 342 -0.22 19.26 -22.55
N ASP A 343 0.56 20.36 -22.56
CA ASP A 343 0.48 21.46 -23.51
C ASP A 343 0.62 21.00 -24.97
N LYS A 344 1.38 19.92 -25.21
CA LYS A 344 1.64 19.32 -26.52
C LYS A 344 0.65 18.24 -26.89
N VAL A 345 0.12 17.52 -25.91
CA VAL A 345 -0.77 16.36 -26.13
C VAL A 345 -2.22 16.81 -26.29
N LEU A 346 -2.71 17.70 -25.42
CA LEU A 346 -4.13 18.11 -25.43
C LEU A 346 -4.60 18.70 -26.76
N PRO A 347 -3.84 19.55 -27.47
CA PRO A 347 -4.26 20.08 -28.77
C PRO A 347 -4.45 19.05 -29.87
N GLY A 348 -3.83 17.87 -29.74
CA GLY A 348 -3.97 16.77 -30.71
C GLY A 348 -5.25 15.93 -30.52
N LEU A 349 -5.98 16.12 -29.42
CA LEU A 349 -7.21 15.38 -29.16
C LEU A 349 -8.38 16.01 -29.94
N ARG A 350 -9.28 15.16 -30.42
CA ARG A 350 -10.46 15.60 -31.16
C ARG A 350 -11.51 16.13 -30.17
N SER A 351 -12.05 17.29 -30.45
CA SER A 351 -13.11 17.90 -29.62
C SER A 351 -14.34 17.00 -29.45
N THR A 352 -14.65 16.18 -30.45
CA THR A 352 -15.77 15.21 -30.43
C THR A 352 -15.51 14.02 -29.48
N GLU A 353 -14.27 13.75 -29.11
CA GLU A 353 -13.92 12.68 -28.15
C GLU A 353 -13.89 13.18 -26.70
N LEU A 354 -13.74 14.50 -26.48
CA LEU A 354 -13.54 15.08 -25.16
C LEU A 354 -14.81 15.02 -24.29
N ASP A 355 -15.98 15.21 -24.84
CA ASP A 355 -17.24 15.17 -24.10
C ASP A 355 -17.52 13.80 -23.44
N GLY A 356 -17.05 12.71 -24.05
CA GLY A 356 -17.11 11.36 -23.50
C GLY A 356 -15.82 10.90 -22.82
N ALA A 357 -14.83 11.78 -22.62
CA ALA A 357 -13.53 11.42 -22.06
C ALA A 357 -13.38 11.85 -20.60
N LEU A 358 -12.55 11.11 -19.86
CA LEU A 358 -12.17 11.40 -18.49
C LEU A 358 -10.72 11.92 -18.40
N PHE A 359 -10.56 13.07 -17.78
CA PHE A 359 -9.27 13.61 -17.38
C PHE A 359 -9.05 13.36 -15.87
N VAL A 360 -7.97 12.70 -15.51
CA VAL A 360 -7.60 12.41 -14.12
C VAL A 360 -6.31 13.16 -13.78
N ALA A 361 -6.37 14.06 -12.81
CA ALA A 361 -5.23 14.77 -12.24
C ALA A 361 -4.92 14.21 -10.85
N ASP A 362 -3.92 13.35 -10.73
CA ASP A 362 -3.45 12.90 -9.42
C ASP A 362 -2.47 13.91 -8.82
N GLU A 363 -2.54 14.10 -7.50
CA GLU A 363 -1.89 15.19 -6.76
C GLU A 363 -2.21 16.56 -7.38
N VAL A 364 -3.51 16.84 -7.54
CA VAL A 364 -4.06 17.99 -8.28
C VAL A 364 -3.55 19.35 -7.76
N HIS A 365 -3.13 19.43 -6.48
CA HIS A 365 -2.52 20.65 -5.93
C HIS A 365 -1.31 21.14 -6.76
N GLY A 366 -0.61 20.23 -7.47
CA GLY A 366 0.49 20.60 -8.36
C GLY A 366 0.07 21.35 -9.62
N PHE A 367 -1.22 21.29 -10.00
CA PHE A 367 -1.74 21.96 -11.22
C PHE A 367 -1.80 23.47 -11.13
N GLY A 368 -1.85 24.06 -9.94
CA GLY A 368 -1.84 25.51 -9.77
C GLY A 368 -0.48 26.18 -10.04
N ALA A 369 0.55 25.48 -10.51
CA ALA A 369 1.82 26.09 -10.85
C ALA A 369 1.65 27.13 -11.98
N PRO A 370 2.28 28.34 -11.91
CA PRO A 370 2.05 29.43 -12.86
C PRO A 370 2.26 29.06 -14.33
N THR A 371 3.19 28.14 -14.61
CA THR A 371 3.44 27.64 -15.97
C THR A 371 2.26 26.82 -16.49
N LEU A 372 1.70 25.92 -15.65
CA LEU A 372 0.55 25.11 -16.02
C LEU A 372 -0.73 25.93 -16.15
N VAL A 373 -0.93 26.91 -15.26
CA VAL A 373 -2.04 27.86 -15.34
C VAL A 373 -2.03 28.58 -16.70
N ARG A 374 -0.86 29.10 -17.12
CA ARG A 374 -0.70 29.76 -18.40
C ARG A 374 -0.96 28.85 -19.60
N ASP A 375 -0.38 27.62 -19.56
CA ASP A 375 -0.31 26.76 -20.74
C ASP A 375 -1.55 25.87 -20.91
N LEU A 376 -2.31 25.61 -19.82
CA LEU A 376 -3.45 24.69 -19.82
C LEU A 376 -4.82 25.37 -19.62
N SER A 377 -4.88 26.67 -19.45
CA SER A 377 -6.15 27.41 -19.27
C SER A 377 -7.12 27.16 -20.42
N GLY A 378 -8.33 26.70 -20.10
CA GLY A 378 -9.38 26.38 -21.07
C GLY A 378 -9.17 25.08 -21.87
N ARG A 379 -8.15 24.28 -21.52
CA ARG A 379 -7.83 23.04 -22.26
C ARG A 379 -8.33 21.78 -21.57
N ILE A 380 -8.63 21.83 -20.28
CA ILE A 380 -9.12 20.69 -19.50
C ILE A 380 -10.64 20.76 -19.34
N SER A 381 -11.18 21.95 -19.20
CA SER A 381 -12.64 22.17 -19.07
C SER A 381 -13.51 21.54 -20.18
N PRO A 382 -13.03 21.29 -21.43
CA PRO A 382 -13.83 20.58 -22.44
C PRO A 382 -14.03 19.08 -22.21
N PHE A 383 -13.28 18.46 -21.26
CA PHE A 383 -13.51 17.06 -20.93
C PHE A 383 -14.85 16.89 -20.19
N GLY A 384 -15.68 15.92 -20.60
CA GLY A 384 -16.97 15.65 -20.00
C GLY A 384 -16.87 15.15 -18.56
N TYR A 385 -15.76 14.47 -18.23
CA TYR A 385 -15.44 14.03 -16.87
C TYR A 385 -14.07 14.53 -16.44
N ARG A 386 -13.97 15.16 -15.25
CA ARG A 386 -12.72 15.75 -14.75
C ARG A 386 -12.54 15.43 -13.28
N LEU A 387 -11.56 14.59 -12.98
CA LEU A 387 -11.30 14.07 -11.65
C LEU A 387 -9.96 14.60 -11.13
N GLY A 388 -10.01 15.37 -10.05
CA GLY A 388 -8.83 15.73 -9.25
C GLY A 388 -8.72 14.82 -8.03
N LEU A 389 -7.52 14.35 -7.73
CA LEU A 389 -7.22 13.59 -6.51
C LEU A 389 -6.16 14.34 -5.71
N SER A 390 -6.38 14.55 -4.43
CA SER A 390 -5.39 15.12 -3.51
C SER A 390 -5.68 14.72 -2.08
N ALA A 391 -4.64 14.69 -1.24
CA ALA A 391 -4.81 14.62 0.20
C ALA A 391 -5.15 16.00 0.80
N THR A 392 -4.76 17.07 0.13
CA THR A 392 -5.00 18.46 0.47
C THR A 392 -5.01 19.27 -0.83
N PRO A 393 -6.17 19.57 -1.39
CA PRO A 393 -6.27 20.32 -2.64
C PRO A 393 -5.98 21.82 -2.45
N GLU A 394 -6.12 22.33 -1.24
CA GLU A 394 -5.91 23.73 -0.92
C GLU A 394 -4.43 24.12 -1.07
N ARG A 395 -4.20 25.23 -1.76
CA ARG A 395 -2.88 25.85 -1.94
C ARG A 395 -2.79 27.08 -1.03
N GLU A 396 -1.98 26.95 0.02
CA GLU A 396 -1.75 28.10 0.90
C GLU A 396 -1.10 29.24 0.08
N TYR A 397 -1.69 30.44 0.09
CA TYR A 397 -1.19 31.66 -0.53
C TYR A 397 -1.10 31.66 -2.08
N ASP A 398 -1.88 30.84 -2.79
CA ASP A 398 -1.94 30.81 -4.25
C ASP A 398 -3.38 30.81 -4.75
N GLU A 399 -4.01 31.99 -4.70
CA GLU A 399 -5.41 32.19 -5.12
C GLU A 399 -5.60 31.91 -6.62
N ASP A 400 -4.66 32.32 -7.47
CA ASP A 400 -4.72 32.13 -8.93
C ASP A 400 -4.66 30.63 -9.29
N GLY A 401 -3.75 29.88 -8.66
CA GLY A 401 -3.63 28.44 -8.83
C GLY A 401 -4.86 27.69 -8.33
N GLN A 402 -5.44 28.14 -7.20
CA GLN A 402 -6.66 27.55 -6.67
C GLN A 402 -7.86 27.83 -7.58
N ALA A 403 -8.02 29.06 -8.08
CA ALA A 403 -9.06 29.43 -9.04
C ALA A 403 -8.95 28.65 -10.36
N PHE A 404 -7.72 28.40 -10.81
CA PHE A 404 -7.46 27.58 -11.99
C PHE A 404 -7.93 26.13 -11.79
N ILE A 405 -7.58 25.50 -10.67
CA ILE A 405 -8.00 24.14 -10.35
C ILE A 405 -9.53 24.07 -10.29
N ALA A 406 -10.17 25.01 -9.61
CA ALA A 406 -11.62 25.06 -9.49
C ALA A 406 -12.32 25.21 -10.86
N ARG A 407 -11.75 25.98 -11.78
CA ARG A 407 -12.31 26.19 -13.12
C ARG A 407 -12.07 25.01 -14.05
N GLU A 408 -10.86 24.48 -14.09
CA GLU A 408 -10.46 23.43 -15.05
C GLU A 408 -10.91 22.03 -14.61
N ILE A 409 -10.76 21.71 -13.31
CA ILE A 409 -11.08 20.39 -12.75
C ILE A 409 -12.45 20.40 -12.08
N GLY A 410 -12.71 21.38 -11.22
CA GLY A 410 -13.92 21.53 -10.45
C GLY A 410 -13.67 21.79 -8.95
N PRO A 411 -14.74 22.04 -8.19
CA PRO A 411 -14.65 22.21 -6.73
C PRO A 411 -14.30 20.91 -6.01
N THR A 412 -13.98 20.99 -4.72
CA THR A 412 -13.91 19.79 -3.86
C THR A 412 -15.31 19.25 -3.63
N ILE A 413 -15.60 18.07 -4.18
CA ILE A 413 -16.91 17.42 -4.11
C ILE A 413 -16.98 16.35 -3.02
N PHE A 414 -15.86 15.81 -2.60
CA PHE A 414 -15.80 14.78 -1.56
C PHE A 414 -14.60 15.04 -0.64
N LYS A 415 -14.79 14.83 0.66
CA LYS A 415 -13.74 15.01 1.67
C LYS A 415 -13.69 13.83 2.62
N PHE A 416 -12.49 13.26 2.78
CA PHE A 416 -12.20 12.18 3.71
C PHE A 416 -10.84 12.40 4.36
N THR A 417 -10.86 12.93 5.58
CA THR A 417 -9.69 13.43 6.30
C THR A 417 -8.87 12.31 6.95
N LEU A 418 -7.68 12.65 7.48
CA LEU A 418 -6.91 11.73 8.33
C LEU A 418 -7.71 11.31 9.57
N GLU A 419 -8.46 12.23 10.16
CA GLU A 419 -9.31 11.96 11.30
C GLU A 419 -10.40 10.93 10.98
N ASP A 420 -11.08 11.09 9.83
CA ASP A 420 -12.08 10.13 9.36
C ASP A 420 -11.45 8.76 9.11
N ALA A 421 -10.25 8.73 8.54
CA ALA A 421 -9.53 7.50 8.25
C ALA A 421 -9.09 6.76 9.53
N ILE A 422 -8.69 7.48 10.58
CA ILE A 422 -8.36 6.89 11.89
C ILE A 422 -9.65 6.40 12.57
N LYS A 423 -10.69 7.21 12.62
CA LYS A 423 -12.01 6.82 13.18
C LYS A 423 -12.59 5.59 12.47
N GLY A 424 -12.47 5.54 11.15
CA GLY A 424 -12.90 4.41 10.33
C GLY A 424 -12.00 3.18 10.42
N GLY A 425 -10.85 3.25 11.09
CA GLY A 425 -9.89 2.15 11.24
C GLY A 425 -9.14 1.78 9.94
N ILE A 426 -9.11 2.66 8.96
CA ILE A 426 -8.29 2.56 7.73
C ILE A 426 -6.84 2.91 8.05
N LEU A 427 -6.65 3.89 8.92
CA LEU A 427 -5.37 4.26 9.50
C LEU A 427 -5.33 3.87 10.98
N CYS A 428 -4.14 3.55 11.49
CA CYS A 428 -3.94 3.25 12.90
C CYS A 428 -3.90 4.52 13.74
N GLU A 429 -4.22 4.40 15.01
CA GLU A 429 -3.96 5.43 16.01
C GLU A 429 -2.46 5.69 16.14
N PHE A 430 -2.08 6.86 16.63
CA PHE A 430 -0.69 7.17 16.88
C PHE A 430 -0.49 7.97 18.18
N ASP A 431 0.71 7.90 18.71
CA ASP A 431 1.18 8.71 19.81
C ASP A 431 2.06 9.84 19.26
N TYR A 432 1.93 11.03 19.85
CA TYR A 432 2.66 12.22 19.42
C TYR A 432 3.57 12.71 20.53
N THR A 433 4.85 12.89 20.21
CA THR A 433 5.85 13.50 21.10
C THR A 433 6.43 14.73 20.43
N ALA A 434 6.30 15.87 21.09
CA ALA A 434 6.93 17.12 20.71
C ALA A 434 8.20 17.33 21.54
N LEU A 435 9.36 17.38 20.89
CA LEU A 435 10.62 17.73 21.52
C LEU A 435 10.82 19.26 21.47
N PRO A 436 10.87 19.92 22.62
CA PRO A 436 11.13 21.37 22.66
C PRO A 436 12.59 21.66 22.26
N TYR A 437 12.79 22.70 21.46
CA TYR A 437 14.12 23.24 21.18
C TYR A 437 14.06 24.76 21.16
N GLU A 438 15.21 25.42 21.26
CA GLU A 438 15.33 26.87 21.14
C GLU A 438 16.36 27.18 20.04
N LEU A 439 15.99 28.04 19.08
CA LEU A 439 16.88 28.47 18.01
C LEU A 439 18.18 29.04 18.57
N THR A 440 19.30 28.68 17.98
CA THR A 440 20.62 29.19 18.38
C THR A 440 20.70 30.72 18.13
N THR A 441 21.63 31.35 18.81
CA THR A 441 21.92 32.79 18.57
C THR A 441 22.28 33.04 17.10
N GLU A 442 22.90 32.06 16.45
CA GLU A 442 23.32 32.15 15.05
C GLU A 442 22.13 32.03 14.10
N ASP A 443 21.18 31.09 14.37
CA ASP A 443 19.93 30.99 13.65
C ASP A 443 19.11 32.28 13.74
N LYS A 444 18.95 32.82 14.96
CA LYS A 444 18.25 34.10 15.21
C LYS A 444 18.89 35.25 14.44
N ARG A 445 20.23 35.30 14.39
CA ARG A 445 20.98 36.31 13.57
C ARG A 445 20.77 36.09 12.07
N ALA A 446 20.73 34.84 11.61
CA ALA A 446 20.51 34.50 10.20
C ALA A 446 19.11 34.93 9.76
N ILE A 447 18.09 34.68 10.56
CA ILE A 447 16.70 35.11 10.32
C ILE A 447 16.61 36.62 10.25
N ARG A 448 17.15 37.34 11.24
CA ARG A 448 17.17 38.81 11.24
C ARG A 448 17.86 39.39 9.98
N ARG A 449 18.97 38.80 9.55
CA ARG A 449 19.67 39.17 8.31
C ARG A 449 18.82 38.93 7.05
N ALA A 450 18.05 37.87 7.01
CA ALA A 450 17.16 37.57 5.89
C ALA A 450 16.04 38.62 5.81
N ILE A 451 15.40 38.93 6.93
CA ILE A 451 14.34 39.95 7.02
C ILE A 451 14.89 41.33 6.63
N ALA A 452 16.03 41.74 7.20
CA ALA A 452 16.65 43.03 6.89
C ALA A 452 17.03 43.18 5.40
N ARG A 453 17.55 42.11 4.78
CA ARG A 453 17.83 42.10 3.34
C ARG A 453 16.56 42.22 2.49
N HIS A 454 15.50 41.55 2.87
CA HIS A 454 14.22 41.64 2.18
C HIS A 454 13.64 43.07 2.26
N GLN A 455 13.63 43.67 3.45
CA GLN A 455 13.19 45.06 3.66
C GLN A 455 14.02 46.07 2.89
N ALA A 456 15.35 45.89 2.87
CA ALA A 456 16.25 46.77 2.13
C ALA A 456 16.03 46.70 0.60
N ARG A 457 15.68 45.54 0.06
CA ARG A 457 15.32 45.34 -1.36
C ARG A 457 13.98 45.98 -1.68
N LEU A 458 12.98 45.81 -0.83
CA LEU A 458 11.69 46.50 -0.95
C LEU A 458 11.83 48.02 -0.95
N ALA A 459 12.66 48.57 -0.05
CA ALA A 459 12.94 50.02 0.02
C ALA A 459 13.64 50.56 -1.23
N LYS A 460 14.33 49.70 -1.99
CA LYS A 460 14.96 50.06 -3.28
C LYS A 460 14.02 49.91 -4.47
N GLY A 461 12.75 49.47 -4.25
CA GLY A 461 11.78 49.21 -5.32
C GLY A 461 12.09 47.96 -6.14
N GLU A 462 12.96 47.06 -5.64
CA GLU A 462 13.20 45.76 -6.29
C GLU A 462 12.02 44.82 -6.09
N ALA A 463 11.63 44.13 -7.14
CA ALA A 463 10.61 43.07 -7.04
C ALA A 463 11.12 41.95 -6.12
N THR A 464 10.52 41.81 -4.95
CA THR A 464 10.86 40.77 -3.98
C THR A 464 9.59 39.97 -3.63
N SER A 465 9.73 38.67 -3.48
CA SER A 465 8.65 37.79 -3.07
C SER A 465 8.73 37.54 -1.56
N GLU A 466 7.64 37.80 -0.85
CA GLU A 466 7.50 37.38 0.56
C GLU A 466 7.66 35.85 0.72
N GLU A 467 7.19 35.11 -0.25
CA GLU A 467 7.34 33.66 -0.28
C GLU A 467 8.81 33.20 -0.28
N ALA A 468 9.69 33.96 -0.97
CA ALA A 468 11.13 33.71 -0.97
C ALA A 468 11.76 33.95 0.41
N LEU A 469 11.30 34.99 1.12
CA LEU A 469 11.72 35.25 2.49
C LEU A 469 11.27 34.13 3.43
N TYR A 470 10.00 33.74 3.36
CA TYR A 470 9.47 32.66 4.20
C TYR A 470 10.16 31.32 3.93
N ARG A 471 10.47 31.00 2.67
CA ARG A 471 11.26 29.82 2.32
C ARG A 471 12.65 29.85 2.96
N GLN A 472 13.32 31.00 2.96
CA GLN A 472 14.64 31.15 3.58
C GLN A 472 14.58 30.97 5.11
N ILE A 473 13.58 31.58 5.78
CA ILE A 473 13.37 31.42 7.22
C ILE A 473 13.04 29.96 7.57
N ALA A 474 12.16 29.34 6.79
CA ALA A 474 11.81 27.94 6.97
C ALA A 474 13.04 27.01 6.82
N MET A 475 13.93 27.28 5.87
CA MET A 475 15.17 26.53 5.68
C MET A 475 16.06 26.61 6.92
N ILE A 476 16.27 27.80 7.50
CA ILE A 476 17.07 27.98 8.71
C ILE A 476 16.48 27.17 9.88
N ARG A 477 15.15 27.25 10.10
CA ARG A 477 14.47 26.50 11.16
C ARG A 477 14.54 24.97 10.94
N LYS A 478 14.36 24.51 9.72
CA LYS A 478 14.39 23.10 9.39
C LYS A 478 15.78 22.45 9.56
N THR A 479 16.84 23.25 9.37
CA THR A 479 18.24 22.80 9.47
C THR A 479 18.95 23.28 10.74
N SER A 480 18.23 23.80 11.73
CA SER A 480 18.81 24.23 13.01
C SER A 480 19.41 23.06 13.78
N GLU A 481 20.67 23.17 14.12
CA GLU A 481 21.40 22.19 14.95
C GLU A 481 20.90 22.15 16.40
N ALA A 482 20.14 23.17 16.83
CA ALA A 482 19.49 23.17 18.14
C ALA A 482 18.53 22.01 18.38
N LYS A 483 18.09 21.31 17.34
CA LYS A 483 17.25 20.10 17.44
C LYS A 483 18.04 18.84 17.79
N LEU A 484 19.38 18.85 17.60
CA LEU A 484 20.21 17.66 17.82
C LEU A 484 20.33 17.28 19.30
N PRO A 485 20.55 18.19 20.26
CA PRO A 485 20.61 17.80 21.67
C PRO A 485 19.35 17.09 22.18
N PRO A 486 18.11 17.63 22.02
CA PRO A 486 16.92 16.92 22.47
C PRO A 486 16.66 15.63 21.66
N PHE A 487 17.13 15.55 20.43
CA PHE A 487 17.09 14.30 19.65
C PHE A 487 18.00 13.22 20.27
N VAL A 488 19.24 13.57 20.62
CA VAL A 488 20.22 12.63 21.22
C VAL A 488 19.74 12.15 22.58
N GLU A 489 19.18 13.02 23.40
CA GLU A 489 18.60 12.67 24.69
C GLU A 489 17.45 11.68 24.52
N HIS A 490 16.50 11.98 23.65
CA HIS A 490 15.37 11.09 23.35
C HIS A 490 15.82 9.76 22.74
N LEU A 491 16.86 9.78 21.89
CA LEU A 491 17.41 8.56 21.27
C LEU A 491 18.02 7.64 22.34
N ALA A 492 18.62 8.19 23.39
CA ALA A 492 19.16 7.43 24.50
C ALA A 492 18.06 6.89 25.45
N GLU A 493 16.97 7.65 25.64
CA GLU A 493 15.87 7.28 26.53
C GLU A 493 14.91 6.25 25.90
N ALA A 494 14.66 6.31 24.60
CA ALA A 494 13.67 5.50 23.90
C ALA A 494 14.18 4.98 22.54
N PRO A 495 15.27 4.17 22.52
CA PRO A 495 15.88 3.69 21.26
C PRO A 495 14.94 2.81 20.44
N GLU A 496 13.96 2.15 21.05
CA GLU A 496 12.95 1.33 20.39
C GLU A 496 12.04 2.13 19.45
N LEU A 497 11.88 3.43 19.67
CA LEU A 497 11.09 4.31 18.80
C LEU A 497 11.81 4.62 17.47
N TYR A 498 13.08 4.22 17.34
CA TYR A 498 13.82 4.32 16.08
C TYR A 498 13.82 3.02 15.30
N GLU A 499 13.22 1.96 15.82
CA GLU A 499 12.93 0.75 15.06
C GLU A 499 11.78 0.97 14.08
N ARG A 500 11.97 0.58 12.83
CA ARG A 500 11.01 0.77 11.73
C ARG A 500 10.62 2.25 11.55
N ALA A 501 11.60 3.15 11.76
CA ALA A 501 11.40 4.58 11.73
C ALA A 501 11.80 5.21 10.38
N LEU A 502 11.02 6.20 9.92
CA LEU A 502 11.40 7.11 8.87
C LEU A 502 11.81 8.46 9.48
N ILE A 503 13.02 8.90 9.19
CA ILE A 503 13.57 10.17 9.68
C ILE A 503 13.63 11.14 8.51
N PHE A 504 12.83 12.19 8.58
CA PHE A 504 12.76 13.22 7.53
C PHE A 504 13.64 14.42 7.87
N VAL A 505 14.61 14.68 6.98
CA VAL A 505 15.51 15.83 7.06
C VAL A 505 15.34 16.73 5.84
N GLU A 506 15.71 18.00 5.96
CA GLU A 506 15.53 18.99 4.88
C GLU A 506 16.65 18.92 3.84
N THR A 507 17.88 18.71 4.28
CA THR A 507 19.06 18.66 3.41
C THR A 507 19.91 17.44 3.69
N ARG A 508 20.67 17.00 2.70
CA ARG A 508 21.62 15.90 2.86
C ARG A 508 22.67 16.22 3.92
N ALA A 509 23.20 17.44 3.94
CA ALA A 509 24.19 17.87 4.93
C ALA A 509 23.66 17.76 6.38
N TYR A 510 22.41 18.19 6.62
CA TYR A 510 21.78 18.02 7.92
C TYR A 510 21.52 16.54 8.25
N GLY A 511 21.14 15.76 7.24
CA GLY A 511 21.00 14.30 7.38
C GLY A 511 22.29 13.60 7.80
N GLU A 512 23.44 14.07 7.34
CA GLU A 512 24.75 13.55 7.75
C GLU A 512 25.08 13.83 9.24
N LEU A 513 24.57 14.95 9.79
CA LEU A 513 24.64 15.22 11.23
C LEU A 513 23.79 14.22 12.03
N VAL A 514 22.55 14.01 11.61
CA VAL A 514 21.63 13.03 12.25
C VAL A 514 22.20 11.61 12.19
N GLN A 515 22.79 11.22 11.04
CA GLN A 515 23.41 9.90 10.87
C GLN A 515 24.56 9.64 11.84
N ARG A 516 25.39 10.65 12.15
CA ARG A 516 26.46 10.52 13.14
C ARG A 516 25.91 10.13 14.51
N HIS A 517 24.85 10.79 14.96
CA HIS A 517 24.22 10.48 16.24
C HIS A 517 23.54 9.10 16.26
N LEU A 518 22.94 8.67 15.13
CA LEU A 518 22.42 7.30 15.00
C LEU A 518 23.54 6.25 15.07
N MET A 519 24.68 6.53 14.43
CA MET A 519 25.86 5.66 14.46
C MET A 519 26.44 5.56 15.88
N ASP A 520 26.58 6.69 16.56
CA ASP A 520 27.07 6.76 17.95
C ASP A 520 26.17 5.99 18.92
N ALA A 521 24.86 5.96 18.64
CA ALA A 521 23.87 5.18 19.39
C ALA A 521 23.77 3.70 18.96
N GLY A 522 24.56 3.25 17.98
CA GLY A 522 24.55 1.88 17.50
C GLY A 522 23.33 1.49 16.67
N ILE A 523 22.56 2.45 16.15
CA ILE A 523 21.37 2.22 15.33
C ILE A 523 21.78 1.87 13.89
N ILE A 524 21.25 0.76 13.35
CA ILE A 524 21.48 0.34 11.97
C ILE A 524 20.53 1.11 11.05
N PHE A 525 21.06 2.03 10.28
CA PHE A 525 20.25 2.89 9.41
C PHE A 525 20.67 2.79 7.93
N GLY A 526 19.74 3.19 7.07
CA GLY A 526 20.00 3.45 5.66
C GLY A 526 19.71 4.90 5.30
N THR A 527 20.19 5.33 4.13
CA THR A 527 19.88 6.65 3.58
C THR A 527 19.12 6.52 2.28
N TYR A 528 18.15 7.40 2.06
CA TYR A 528 17.38 7.46 0.82
C TYR A 528 17.28 8.90 0.35
N TYR A 529 18.28 9.31 -0.41
CA TYR A 529 18.37 10.63 -1.02
C TYR A 529 18.15 10.56 -2.54
N GLU A 530 18.18 11.72 -3.21
CA GLU A 530 18.07 11.78 -4.67
C GLU A 530 19.21 10.99 -5.35
N GLY A 531 18.84 10.04 -6.23
CA GLY A 531 19.80 9.12 -6.86
C GLY A 531 20.08 7.85 -6.08
N ALA A 532 19.45 7.61 -4.91
CA ALA A 532 19.63 6.38 -4.14
C ALA A 532 18.99 5.18 -4.84
N GLU A 533 19.65 4.03 -4.70
CA GLU A 533 19.17 2.76 -5.25
C GLU A 533 17.92 2.26 -4.49
N ALA A 534 16.97 1.66 -5.22
CA ALA A 534 15.76 1.07 -4.66
C ALA A 534 16.05 -0.07 -3.63
N ASP A 535 17.27 -0.60 -3.63
CA ASP A 535 17.68 -1.69 -2.73
C ASP A 535 17.66 -1.29 -1.26
N ARG A 536 17.98 -0.03 -0.91
CA ARG A 536 17.90 0.45 0.48
C ARG A 536 16.47 0.41 1.03
N LEU A 537 15.50 0.69 0.20
CA LEU A 537 14.09 0.56 0.58
C LEU A 537 13.68 -0.89 0.81
N ARG A 538 14.20 -1.81 -0.01
CA ARG A 538 13.96 -3.24 0.16
C ARG A 538 14.62 -3.76 1.44
N GLU A 539 15.83 -3.32 1.76
CA GLU A 539 16.52 -3.65 3.01
C GLU A 539 15.74 -3.16 4.23
N PHE A 540 15.23 -1.94 4.18
CA PHE A 540 14.38 -1.40 5.24
C PHE A 540 13.04 -2.14 5.33
N ALA A 541 12.37 -2.39 4.22
CA ALA A 541 11.14 -3.17 4.19
C ALA A 541 11.35 -4.60 4.75
N ALA A 542 12.47 -5.23 4.44
CA ALA A 542 12.86 -6.54 4.95
C ALA A 542 13.33 -6.55 6.41
N GLY A 543 13.41 -5.38 7.10
CA GLY A 543 13.83 -5.29 8.50
C GLY A 543 15.33 -5.40 8.75
N ARG A 544 16.15 -5.35 7.70
CA ARG A 544 17.62 -5.32 7.85
C ARG A 544 18.16 -3.97 8.30
N LEU A 545 17.37 -2.92 8.12
CA LEU A 545 17.64 -1.58 8.62
C LEU A 545 16.60 -1.23 9.67
N GLN A 546 17.03 -0.66 10.79
CA GLN A 546 16.14 -0.20 11.87
C GLN A 546 15.43 1.09 11.44
N CYS A 547 16.15 2.03 10.84
CA CYS A 547 15.54 3.26 10.34
C CYS A 547 16.10 3.68 8.97
N LEU A 548 15.38 4.63 8.33
CA LEU A 548 15.74 5.20 7.05
C LEU A 548 15.73 6.73 7.14
N VAL A 549 16.88 7.35 6.86
CA VAL A 549 17.02 8.82 6.82
C VAL A 549 16.75 9.29 5.39
N SER A 550 15.79 10.19 5.22
CA SER A 550 15.34 10.66 3.90
C SER A 550 15.20 12.17 3.82
N CYS A 551 15.50 12.71 2.63
CA CYS A 551 15.31 14.09 2.27
C CYS A 551 14.31 14.16 1.12
N HIS A 552 13.16 14.82 1.29
CA HIS A 552 12.08 15.13 0.33
C HIS A 552 11.43 13.99 -0.48
N ARG A 553 12.16 12.95 -0.89
CA ARG A 553 11.70 11.98 -1.89
C ARG A 553 10.68 10.94 -1.41
N LEU A 554 10.61 10.68 -0.12
CA LEU A 554 9.66 9.68 0.43
C LEU A 554 8.23 10.21 0.54
N SER A 555 7.99 11.47 0.19
CA SER A 555 6.64 12.02 0.16
C SER A 555 5.77 11.49 -0.99
N GLU A 556 6.39 10.94 -2.07
CA GLU A 556 5.66 10.45 -3.24
C GLU A 556 6.03 8.98 -3.58
N GLY A 557 5.05 8.12 -3.74
CA GLY A 557 5.18 6.86 -4.50
C GLY A 557 5.59 5.59 -3.74
N ILE A 558 6.00 5.59 -2.46
CA ILE A 558 6.49 4.38 -1.79
C ILE A 558 5.51 3.86 -0.75
N ASP A 559 5.12 2.59 -0.90
CA ASP A 559 4.30 1.86 0.06
C ASP A 559 5.18 1.00 0.98
N ILE A 560 5.39 1.44 2.22
CA ILE A 560 6.09 0.65 3.22
C ILE A 560 5.13 0.41 4.39
N GLN A 561 4.42 -0.71 4.38
CA GLN A 561 3.48 -1.11 5.44
C GLN A 561 4.16 -1.31 6.80
N SER A 562 5.46 -1.58 6.79
CA SER A 562 6.24 -1.88 7.98
C SER A 562 6.69 -0.66 8.78
N VAL A 563 6.44 0.58 8.32
CA VAL A 563 6.79 1.80 9.07
C VAL A 563 5.92 1.90 10.31
N ARG A 564 6.55 2.13 11.47
CA ARG A 564 5.86 2.34 12.75
C ARG A 564 6.04 3.77 13.27
N ASN A 565 7.20 4.35 13.03
CA ASN A 565 7.60 5.59 13.65
C ASN A 565 8.03 6.62 12.60
N ILE A 566 7.78 7.89 12.86
CA ILE A 566 8.23 9.03 12.05
C ILE A 566 8.93 10.04 12.93
N VAL A 567 10.08 10.53 12.46
CA VAL A 567 10.82 11.64 13.07
C VAL A 567 10.87 12.80 12.07
N LEU A 568 10.36 13.95 12.46
CA LEU A 568 10.17 15.12 11.60
C LEU A 568 11.16 16.25 11.93
N PHE A 569 12.42 16.17 11.50
CA PHE A 569 13.35 17.31 11.57
C PHE A 569 12.94 18.41 10.60
N ALA A 570 12.48 18.02 9.42
CA ALA A 570 11.99 18.91 8.38
C ALA A 570 10.46 19.02 8.46
N SER A 571 9.96 19.70 9.49
CA SER A 571 8.53 20.00 9.59
C SER A 571 8.19 21.09 8.61
N ALA A 572 7.34 20.77 7.63
CA ALA A 572 6.89 21.74 6.63
C ALA A 572 5.82 22.66 7.23
N ARG A 573 5.81 23.92 6.81
CA ARG A 573 4.69 24.83 7.02
C ARG A 573 3.44 24.29 6.34
N ALA A 574 3.62 23.63 5.18
CA ALA A 574 2.54 23.02 4.44
C ALA A 574 2.02 21.74 5.14
N ARG A 575 0.76 21.75 5.54
CA ARG A 575 0.03 20.57 6.02
C ARG A 575 0.16 19.38 5.07
N LEU A 576 0.25 19.65 3.77
CA LEU A 576 0.30 18.66 2.70
C LEU A 576 1.43 17.63 2.88
N GLU A 577 2.69 18.08 2.97
CA GLU A 577 3.82 17.15 3.12
C GLU A 577 3.71 16.32 4.41
N THR A 578 3.27 16.96 5.48
CA THR A 578 3.07 16.31 6.77
C THR A 578 1.98 15.23 6.69
N ILE A 579 0.84 15.53 6.04
CA ILE A 579 -0.25 14.57 5.82
C ILE A 579 0.20 13.42 4.94
N GLN A 580 1.00 13.68 3.90
CA GLN A 580 1.52 12.63 3.03
C GLN A 580 2.50 11.70 3.76
N ARG A 581 3.36 12.26 4.62
CA ARG A 581 4.30 11.51 5.46
C ARG A 581 3.55 10.65 6.50
N LEU A 582 2.58 11.23 7.21
CA LEU A 582 1.74 10.52 8.17
C LEU A 582 0.96 9.36 7.55
N GLY A 583 0.31 9.59 6.43
CA GLY A 583 -0.52 8.58 5.77
C GLY A 583 0.25 7.31 5.36
N ARG A 584 1.58 7.36 5.36
CA ARG A 584 2.43 6.17 5.11
C ARG A 584 2.70 5.38 6.39
N CYS A 585 2.97 6.07 7.50
CA CYS A 585 3.23 5.47 8.80
C CYS A 585 1.95 4.91 9.43
N LEU A 586 0.84 5.63 9.27
CA LEU A 586 -0.43 5.29 9.89
C LEU A 586 -1.18 4.14 9.19
N ARG A 587 -0.63 3.52 8.16
CA ARG A 587 -1.29 2.35 7.55
C ARG A 587 -1.43 1.23 8.57
N VAL A 588 -2.64 0.68 8.63
CA VAL A 588 -2.92 -0.49 9.45
C VAL A 588 -2.08 -1.65 8.93
N ASP A 589 -1.47 -2.37 9.84
CA ASP A 589 -0.77 -3.62 9.54
C ASP A 589 -1.78 -4.77 9.74
N PRO A 590 -2.16 -5.49 8.68
CA PRO A 590 -3.11 -6.60 8.81
C PRO A 590 -2.63 -7.71 9.77
N SER A 591 -1.31 -7.86 9.90
CA SER A 591 -0.69 -8.84 10.83
C SER A 591 -0.67 -8.33 12.28
N ASN A 592 -0.83 -7.02 12.49
CA ASN A 592 -0.88 -6.40 13.82
C ASN A 592 -2.01 -5.36 13.91
N PRO A 593 -3.26 -5.79 14.12
CA PRO A 593 -4.41 -4.88 14.22
C PRO A 593 -4.31 -3.86 15.39
N ALA A 594 -3.48 -4.17 16.39
CA ALA A 594 -3.20 -3.29 17.53
C ALA A 594 -2.06 -2.31 17.27
N LYS A 595 -1.52 -2.25 16.03
CA LYS A 595 -0.47 -1.32 15.67
C LYS A 595 -0.85 0.10 16.07
N ARG A 596 0.03 0.73 16.84
CA ARG A 596 0.06 2.19 17.09
C ARG A 596 1.33 2.73 16.46
N ALA A 597 1.21 3.85 15.79
CA ALA A 597 2.36 4.56 15.25
C ALA A 597 2.87 5.60 16.27
N HIS A 598 4.06 6.11 16.06
CA HIS A 598 4.60 7.20 16.86
C HIS A 598 5.14 8.31 15.94
N VAL A 599 4.81 9.55 16.27
CA VAL A 599 5.27 10.74 15.55
C VAL A 599 6.06 11.62 16.49
N LEU A 600 7.34 11.81 16.17
CA LEU A 600 8.25 12.69 16.87
C LEU A 600 8.47 13.96 16.06
N ASP A 601 8.20 15.12 16.64
CA ASP A 601 8.36 16.44 16.01
C ASP A 601 9.16 17.37 16.91
N PHE A 602 9.73 18.43 16.33
CA PHE A 602 10.51 19.45 17.05
C PHE A 602 9.73 20.75 17.04
N VAL A 603 9.51 21.31 18.24
CA VAL A 603 8.72 22.54 18.45
C VAL A 603 9.59 23.62 19.10
N ASP A 604 9.64 24.79 18.50
CA ASP A 604 10.37 25.95 19.07
C ASP A 604 9.69 26.42 20.36
N HIS A 605 10.41 26.38 21.47
CA HIS A 605 9.89 26.68 22.81
C HIS A 605 9.80 28.19 23.12
N ASN A 606 10.54 29.03 22.38
CA ASN A 606 10.58 30.47 22.64
C ASN A 606 10.22 31.30 21.40
N PRO A 607 8.93 31.35 21.04
CA PRO A 607 8.47 32.01 19.83
C PRO A 607 8.42 33.54 19.92
N LYS A 608 8.79 34.16 21.04
CA LYS A 608 8.61 35.59 21.33
C LYS A 608 9.36 36.57 20.41
N ASP A 609 10.32 36.07 19.62
CA ASP A 609 11.18 36.92 18.77
C ASP A 609 10.62 37.17 17.35
N ASP A 610 9.48 36.55 16.96
CA ASP A 610 8.87 36.79 15.64
C ASP A 610 7.35 36.62 15.63
N PRO A 611 6.56 37.71 15.75
CA PRO A 611 5.09 37.62 15.82
C PRO A 611 4.41 37.03 14.58
N GLN A 612 5.08 37.03 13.40
CA GLN A 612 4.50 36.51 12.14
C GLN A 612 4.75 35.01 11.96
N VAL A 613 5.73 34.43 12.66
CA VAL A 613 6.10 33.00 12.54
C VAL A 613 5.61 32.16 13.72
N ASP A 614 5.17 32.81 14.78
CA ASP A 614 4.71 32.23 16.06
C ASP A 614 3.52 31.28 15.90
N GLY A 615 2.66 31.52 14.88
CA GLY A 615 1.45 30.72 14.67
C GLY A 615 1.67 29.33 14.07
N VAL A 616 2.76 29.09 13.34
CA VAL A 616 2.89 27.88 12.51
C VAL A 616 3.29 26.64 13.32
N ASP A 617 4.31 26.72 14.15
CA ASP A 617 4.76 25.60 14.98
C ASP A 617 3.70 25.30 16.04
N ARG A 618 3.06 26.33 16.58
CA ARG A 618 1.95 26.20 17.51
C ARG A 618 0.73 25.55 16.88
N ALA A 619 0.32 26.00 15.70
CA ALA A 619 -0.82 25.43 14.97
C ALA A 619 -0.56 23.96 14.60
N ARG A 620 0.70 23.61 14.23
CA ARG A 620 1.10 22.25 13.96
C ARG A 620 1.07 21.39 15.23
N PHE A 621 1.60 21.88 16.33
CA PHE A 621 1.55 21.22 17.64
C PHE A 621 0.11 20.95 18.08
N GLU A 622 -0.76 21.96 18.03
CA GLU A 622 -2.17 21.82 18.38
C GLU A 622 -2.88 20.80 17.47
N TRP A 623 -2.60 20.84 16.16
CA TRP A 623 -3.17 19.89 15.21
C TRP A 623 -2.71 18.45 15.45
N PHE A 624 -1.41 18.19 15.67
CA PHE A 624 -0.92 16.86 15.99
C PHE A 624 -1.46 16.35 17.32
N THR A 625 -1.52 17.22 18.33
CA THR A 625 -2.08 16.88 19.63
C THR A 625 -3.55 16.47 19.51
N ALA A 626 -4.36 17.25 18.79
CA ALA A 626 -5.76 16.93 18.56
C ALA A 626 -5.91 15.61 17.78
N LEU A 627 -5.11 15.43 16.71
CA LEU A 627 -5.18 14.23 15.86
C LEU A 627 -4.73 12.95 16.60
N SER A 628 -3.75 13.04 17.50
CA SER A 628 -3.30 11.90 18.33
C SER A 628 -4.35 11.43 19.35
N GLN A 629 -5.31 12.29 19.69
CA GLN A 629 -6.42 11.95 20.58
C GLN A 629 -7.58 11.25 19.85
N VAL A 630 -7.57 11.24 18.52
CA VAL A 630 -8.60 10.56 17.74
C VAL A 630 -8.50 9.06 17.96
N LYS A 631 -9.61 8.45 18.37
CA LYS A 631 -9.72 7.00 18.59
C LYS A 631 -10.56 6.36 17.52
N ARG A 632 -10.20 5.13 17.20
CA ARG A 632 -10.99 4.28 16.31
C ARG A 632 -12.41 4.11 16.87
N ALA A 633 -13.42 4.30 16.05
CA ALA A 633 -14.79 4.03 16.44
C ALA A 633 -14.91 2.56 16.88
N ARG A 634 -15.36 2.33 18.12
CA ARG A 634 -15.66 0.97 18.58
C ARG A 634 -16.87 0.50 17.81
N THR A 635 -16.69 -0.34 16.83
CA THR A 635 -17.80 -1.12 16.26
C THR A 635 -18.28 -2.04 17.39
N ASN A 636 -19.46 -1.76 17.94
CA ASN A 636 -20.16 -2.73 18.77
C ASN A 636 -20.43 -3.94 17.88
N ARG A 637 -19.55 -4.94 17.95
CA ARG A 637 -19.76 -6.27 17.38
C ARG A 637 -20.54 -7.14 18.35
#